data_92623324c597c2c559f4f90d358b8364
#
_entry.id   92623324c597c2c559f4f90d358b8364
#
_cell.length_a   1.000
_cell.length_b   1.000
_cell.length_c   1.000
_cell.angle_alpha   90.00
_cell.angle_beta   90.00
_cell.angle_gamma   90.00
#
_symmetry.space_group_name_H-M   'P 1'
#
loop_
_entity.id
_entity.type
_entity.pdbx_description
1 polymer ?
#
loop_
_entity_poly.entity_id
_entity_poly.type
_entity_poly.pdbx_seq_one_letter_code
_entity_poly.pdbx_strand_id
1 'polypeptide(L)'
;TMLQEARKHRAVGLLRSIPQLGPVRATLIVATLDTPHRFRSRHQLWSYSGLAVVTHTSAEYEMKEGRLVRSRKPIATRGLNRNCNRRMKEVFIGAATGGSQTEPYRSYMQALQSRGIRKEMARLTLARKIAAIALVIWKKGEKFDLQKLNWKTYPFRTICRLYDAL
;
A
#
# COMPACT_ATOMS: atom_id res chain seq x y z
N THR A 1 4.17 28.01 10.51
CA THR A 1 4.94 26.80 10.15
C THR A 1 4.13 25.88 9.24
N MET A 2 4.80 25.06 8.43
CA MET A 2 4.16 24.05 7.52
C MET A 2 3.12 23.18 8.24
N LEU A 3 3.37 22.75 9.48
CA LEU A 3 2.44 21.96 10.26
C LEU A 3 1.19 22.74 10.73
N GLN A 4 1.29 24.02 10.92
CA GLN A 4 0.14 24.87 11.29
C GLN A 4 -0.80 25.03 10.08
N GLU A 5 -0.25 25.29 8.87
CA GLU A 5 -1.02 25.31 7.65
C GLU A 5 -1.67 23.95 7.33
N ALA A 6 -0.91 22.88 7.46
CA ALA A 6 -1.41 21.52 7.25
C ALA A 6 -2.61 21.14 8.14
N ARG A 7 -2.69 21.69 9.36
CA ARG A 7 -3.85 21.46 10.26
C ARG A 7 -5.17 21.98 9.69
N LYS A 8 -5.14 22.98 8.81
CA LYS A 8 -6.32 23.53 8.15
C LYS A 8 -6.89 22.60 7.09
N HIS A 9 -6.09 21.67 6.56
CA HIS A 9 -6.53 20.75 5.53
C HIS A 9 -7.27 19.54 6.13
N ARG A 10 -8.55 19.40 5.77
CA ARG A 10 -9.39 18.26 6.19
C ARG A 10 -8.72 16.90 5.91
N ALA A 11 -8.07 16.77 4.75
CA ALA A 11 -7.38 15.55 4.35
C ALA A 11 -6.29 15.12 5.34
N VAL A 12 -5.51 16.07 5.87
CA VAL A 12 -4.49 15.79 6.90
C VAL A 12 -5.13 15.24 8.17
N GLY A 13 -6.26 15.83 8.59
CA GLY A 13 -7.04 15.35 9.74
C GLY A 13 -7.53 13.92 9.56
N LEU A 14 -8.01 13.58 8.38
CA LEU A 14 -8.45 12.22 8.02
C LEU A 14 -7.29 11.22 8.04
N LEU A 15 -6.17 11.54 7.39
CA LEU A 15 -5.01 10.67 7.34
C LEU A 15 -4.34 10.45 8.71
N ARG A 16 -4.37 11.46 9.58
CA ARG A 16 -3.88 11.33 10.97
C ARG A 16 -4.69 10.36 11.83
N SER A 17 -5.92 10.04 11.46
CA SER A 17 -6.70 9.01 12.16
C SER A 17 -6.14 7.62 11.97
N ILE A 18 -5.32 7.40 10.94
CA ILE A 18 -4.68 6.11 10.65
C ILE A 18 -3.49 5.94 11.62
N PRO A 19 -3.43 4.83 12.38
CA PRO A 19 -2.29 4.55 13.23
C PRO A 19 -0.96 4.63 12.47
N GLN A 20 0.06 5.24 13.08
CA GLN A 20 1.39 5.47 12.51
C GLN A 20 1.49 6.51 11.38
N LEU A 21 0.40 7.10 10.92
CA LEU A 21 0.43 8.28 10.07
C LEU A 21 0.31 9.55 10.92
N GLY A 22 1.38 9.89 11.65
CA GLY A 22 1.46 11.13 12.42
C GLY A 22 1.38 12.39 11.54
N PRO A 23 1.37 13.59 12.16
CA PRO A 23 1.14 14.85 11.45
C PRO A 23 2.12 15.08 10.28
N VAL A 24 3.39 14.77 10.47
CA VAL A 24 4.41 14.96 9.43
C VAL A 24 4.14 14.07 8.21
N ARG A 25 3.90 12.77 8.44
CA ARG A 25 3.62 11.82 7.33
C ARG A 25 2.33 12.15 6.61
N ALA A 26 1.27 12.49 7.35
CA ALA A 26 -0.02 12.89 6.76
C ALA A 26 0.12 14.15 5.90
N THR A 27 0.85 15.16 6.38
CA THR A 27 1.14 16.38 5.62
C THR A 27 1.94 16.08 4.36
N LEU A 28 2.99 15.24 4.45
CA LEU A 28 3.79 14.85 3.29
C LEU A 28 2.96 14.12 2.23
N ILE A 29 2.04 13.25 2.65
CA ILE A 29 1.12 12.56 1.72
C ILE A 29 0.27 13.59 0.98
N VAL A 30 -0.40 14.51 1.69
CA VAL A 30 -1.27 15.52 1.08
C VAL A 30 -0.46 16.44 0.17
N ALA A 31 0.68 16.96 0.64
CA ALA A 31 1.52 17.87 -0.13
C ALA A 31 2.11 17.24 -1.40
N THR A 32 2.37 15.92 -1.39
CA THR A 32 2.97 15.24 -2.53
C THR A 32 1.94 14.72 -3.52
N LEU A 33 0.79 14.25 -3.03
CA LEU A 33 -0.23 13.63 -3.88
C LEU A 33 -1.30 14.61 -4.33
N ASP A 34 -1.50 15.70 -3.60
CA ASP A 34 -2.49 16.75 -3.82
C ASP A 34 -3.95 16.24 -3.71
N THR A 35 -4.31 15.22 -4.50
CA THR A 35 -5.65 14.63 -4.53
C THR A 35 -5.59 13.10 -4.58
N PRO A 36 -6.52 12.40 -3.88
CA PRO A 36 -6.58 10.94 -3.94
C PRO A 36 -7.14 10.42 -5.27
N HIS A 37 -7.87 11.25 -6.01
CA HIS A 37 -8.49 10.89 -7.30
C HIS A 37 -7.48 10.71 -8.42
N ARG A 38 -6.24 11.14 -8.23
CA ARG A 38 -5.12 10.90 -9.13
C ARG A 38 -4.85 9.40 -9.34
N PHE A 39 -5.21 8.56 -8.37
CA PHE A 39 -5.02 7.11 -8.44
C PHE A 39 -6.36 6.40 -8.58
N ARG A 40 -6.58 5.72 -9.71
CA ARG A 40 -7.79 4.89 -9.92
C ARG A 40 -7.81 3.69 -8.98
N SER A 41 -6.64 3.09 -8.72
CA SER A 41 -6.50 1.90 -7.90
C SER A 41 -5.33 2.01 -6.92
N ARG A 42 -5.35 1.18 -5.87
CA ARG A 42 -4.21 1.04 -4.94
C ARG A 42 -2.92 0.60 -5.64
N HIS A 43 -3.01 -0.18 -6.72
CA HIS A 43 -1.83 -0.63 -7.47
C HIS A 43 -1.09 0.54 -8.11
N GLN A 44 -1.80 1.55 -8.61
CA GLN A 44 -1.19 2.77 -9.12
C GLN A 44 -0.46 3.54 -8.02
N LEU A 45 -1.06 3.66 -6.83
CA LEU A 45 -0.38 4.27 -5.67
C LEU A 45 0.84 3.46 -5.25
N TRP A 46 0.75 2.12 -5.23
CA TRP A 46 1.91 1.27 -4.93
C TRP A 46 3.03 1.42 -5.95
N SER A 47 2.71 1.48 -7.24
CA SER A 47 3.70 1.73 -8.30
C SER A 47 4.35 3.10 -8.14
N TYR A 48 3.56 4.13 -7.90
CA TYR A 48 4.05 5.48 -7.66
C TYR A 48 4.96 5.58 -6.42
N SER A 49 4.60 4.87 -5.35
CA SER A 49 5.33 4.86 -4.08
C SER A 49 6.47 3.82 -4.03
N GLY A 50 6.75 3.10 -5.12
CA GLY A 50 7.80 2.06 -5.15
C GLY A 50 7.53 0.86 -4.25
N LEU A 51 6.28 0.60 -3.94
CA LEU A 51 5.83 -0.57 -3.17
C LEU A 51 5.41 -1.73 -4.08
N ALA A 52 5.21 -1.48 -5.38
CA ALA A 52 4.86 -2.50 -6.35
C ALA A 52 6.07 -3.34 -6.75
N VAL A 53 5.82 -4.61 -7.01
CA VAL A 53 6.81 -5.52 -7.61
C VAL A 53 6.80 -5.32 -9.12
N VAL A 54 7.98 -5.18 -9.69
CA VAL A 54 8.17 -5.14 -11.14
C VAL A 54 8.42 -6.55 -11.64
N THR A 55 7.57 -7.00 -12.53
CA THR A 55 7.74 -8.26 -13.26
C THR A 55 8.32 -7.95 -14.64
N HIS A 56 9.38 -8.65 -15.00
CA HIS A 56 9.94 -8.60 -16.35
C HIS A 56 9.71 -9.95 -17.02
N THR A 57 8.79 -9.97 -17.95
CA THR A 57 8.61 -11.06 -18.90
C THR A 57 8.87 -10.51 -20.29
N SER A 58 10.04 -10.78 -20.84
CA SER A 58 10.33 -10.49 -22.24
C SER A 58 9.71 -11.52 -23.20
N ALA A 59 9.02 -12.53 -22.69
CA ALA A 59 8.40 -13.59 -23.47
C ALA A 59 7.05 -13.98 -22.86
N GLU A 60 6.05 -13.09 -23.00
CA GLU A 60 4.66 -13.45 -22.67
C GLU A 60 4.08 -14.45 -23.68
N TYR A 61 4.63 -14.49 -24.88
CA TYR A 61 4.16 -15.34 -25.96
C TYR A 61 5.32 -16.12 -26.60
N GLU A 62 5.10 -17.41 -26.87
CA GLU A 62 5.99 -18.30 -27.59
C GLU A 62 5.31 -18.74 -28.88
N MET A 63 6.08 -18.86 -29.98
CA MET A 63 5.58 -19.46 -31.22
C MET A 63 5.55 -20.99 -31.03
N LYS A 64 4.37 -21.60 -31.07
CA LYS A 64 4.18 -23.05 -31.15
C LYS A 64 3.35 -23.36 -32.39
N GLU A 65 3.89 -24.21 -33.24
CA GLU A 65 3.21 -24.66 -34.46
C GLU A 65 2.66 -23.51 -35.32
N GLY A 66 3.41 -22.41 -35.46
CA GLY A 66 3.01 -21.24 -36.24
C GLY A 66 1.95 -20.34 -35.58
N ARG A 67 1.59 -20.60 -34.31
CA ARG A 67 0.65 -19.77 -33.53
C ARG A 67 1.33 -19.17 -32.31
N LEU A 68 1.00 -17.91 -32.01
CA LEU A 68 1.42 -17.23 -30.78
C LEU A 68 0.59 -17.78 -29.61
N VAL A 69 1.25 -18.52 -28.72
CA VAL A 69 0.65 -19.08 -27.50
C VAL A 69 1.27 -18.41 -26.29
N ARG A 70 0.47 -18.11 -25.28
CA ARG A 70 0.97 -17.50 -24.04
C ARG A 70 1.94 -18.44 -23.35
N SER A 71 3.13 -17.94 -23.07
CA SER A 71 4.17 -18.73 -22.38
C SER A 71 3.73 -19.11 -20.96
N ARG A 72 3.95 -20.39 -20.58
CA ARG A 72 3.73 -20.88 -19.21
C ARG A 72 4.95 -20.70 -18.31
N LYS A 73 6.01 -20.03 -18.79
CA LYS A 73 7.21 -19.79 -17.97
C LYS A 73 6.88 -18.94 -16.76
N PRO A 74 7.47 -19.24 -15.59
CA PRO A 74 7.23 -18.45 -14.40
C PRO A 74 7.71 -17.01 -14.61
N ILE A 75 6.88 -16.06 -14.17
CA ILE A 75 7.17 -14.63 -14.29
C ILE A 75 8.38 -14.31 -13.41
N ALA A 76 9.47 -13.87 -14.04
CA ALA A 76 10.65 -13.42 -13.29
C ALA A 76 10.36 -12.06 -12.63
N THR A 77 10.50 -12.00 -11.31
CA THR A 77 10.36 -10.75 -10.55
C THR A 77 11.73 -10.12 -10.35
N ARG A 78 11.90 -8.85 -10.74
CA ARG A 78 13.14 -8.08 -10.50
C ARG A 78 13.18 -7.30 -9.17
N GLY A 79 12.18 -7.47 -8.32
CA GLY A 79 12.05 -6.76 -7.06
C GLY A 79 11.13 -5.55 -7.14
N LEU A 80 11.35 -4.57 -6.28
CA LEU A 80 10.49 -3.39 -6.22
C LEU A 80 10.80 -2.38 -7.33
N ASN A 81 9.76 -1.66 -7.76
CA ASN A 81 9.91 -0.55 -8.69
C ASN A 81 10.90 0.49 -8.14
N ARG A 82 11.95 0.77 -8.90
CA ARG A 82 12.96 1.80 -8.57
C ARG A 82 12.61 3.17 -9.13
N ASN A 83 11.80 3.21 -10.22
CA ASN A 83 11.30 4.45 -10.78
C ASN A 83 10.03 4.87 -10.02
N CYS A 84 10.22 5.53 -8.89
CA CYS A 84 9.14 5.83 -7.94
C CYS A 84 9.43 7.12 -7.15
N ASN A 85 8.40 7.64 -6.49
CA ASN A 85 8.55 8.71 -5.54
C ASN A 85 9.15 8.16 -4.22
N ARG A 86 10.45 8.42 -4.00
CA ARG A 86 11.20 7.93 -2.83
C ARG A 86 10.61 8.44 -1.52
N ARG A 87 10.15 9.71 -1.47
CA ARG A 87 9.53 10.28 -0.25
C ARG A 87 8.27 9.52 0.15
N MET A 88 7.42 9.16 -0.83
CA MET A 88 6.23 8.35 -0.54
C MET A 88 6.59 6.94 -0.08
N LYS A 89 7.63 6.34 -0.66
CA LYS A 89 8.17 5.06 -0.20
C LYS A 89 8.59 5.13 1.27
N GLU A 90 9.36 6.12 1.64
CA GLU A 90 9.83 6.35 3.02
C GLU A 90 8.68 6.57 3.99
N VAL A 91 7.67 7.34 3.61
CA VAL A 91 6.48 7.59 4.43
C VAL A 91 5.77 6.27 4.77
N PHE A 92 5.48 5.43 3.78
CA PHE A 92 4.74 4.19 4.01
C PHE A 92 5.58 3.09 4.66
N ILE A 93 6.85 2.94 4.26
CA ILE A 93 7.77 1.99 4.91
C ILE A 93 8.05 2.41 6.36
N GLY A 94 8.27 3.71 6.61
CA GLY A 94 8.46 4.23 7.96
C GLY A 94 7.22 4.05 8.84
N ALA A 95 6.01 4.24 8.30
CA ALA A 95 4.77 3.94 9.01
C ALA A 95 4.64 2.45 9.34
N ALA A 96 4.99 1.56 8.41
CA ALA A 96 4.97 0.12 8.64
C ALA A 96 6.03 -0.32 9.65
N THR A 97 7.20 0.30 9.64
CA THR A 97 8.28 0.00 10.60
C THR A 97 7.86 0.36 12.03
N GLY A 98 7.34 1.56 12.24
CA GLY A 98 6.79 1.97 13.55
C GLY A 98 5.58 1.14 13.95
N GLY A 99 4.69 0.84 13.01
CA GLY A 99 3.49 0.06 13.24
C GLY A 99 3.74 -1.40 13.57
N SER A 100 4.86 -1.99 13.14
CA SER A 100 5.18 -3.40 13.40
C SER A 100 5.25 -3.76 14.89
N GLN A 101 5.43 -2.77 15.76
CA GLN A 101 5.54 -2.94 17.22
C GLN A 101 4.28 -2.56 17.99
N THR A 102 3.29 -1.93 17.34
CA THR A 102 2.09 -1.39 17.97
C THR A 102 0.81 -1.99 17.40
N GLU A 103 -0.22 -2.17 18.23
CA GLU A 103 -1.53 -2.55 17.74
C GLU A 103 -2.17 -1.39 16.92
N PRO A 104 -2.94 -1.73 15.90
CA PRO A 104 -3.44 -3.05 15.50
C PRO A 104 -2.50 -3.83 14.56
N TYR A 105 -1.37 -3.25 14.17
CA TYR A 105 -0.49 -3.81 13.14
C TYR A 105 0.40 -4.94 13.65
N ARG A 106 0.72 -4.95 14.95
CA ARG A 106 1.54 -5.99 15.58
C ARG A 106 0.94 -7.38 15.40
N SER A 107 -0.34 -7.54 15.74
CA SER A 107 -1.06 -8.82 15.56
C SER A 107 -1.06 -9.26 14.10
N TYR A 108 -1.23 -8.33 13.17
CA TYR A 108 -1.17 -8.62 11.74
C TYR A 108 0.24 -9.07 11.29
N MET A 109 1.28 -8.40 11.77
CA MET A 109 2.68 -8.78 11.49
C MET A 109 3.00 -10.17 12.01
N GLN A 110 2.57 -10.49 13.22
CA GLN A 110 2.74 -11.82 13.82
C GLN A 110 2.03 -12.90 12.99
N ALA A 111 0.81 -12.64 12.54
CA ALA A 111 0.06 -13.56 11.69
C ALA A 111 0.72 -13.78 10.31
N LEU A 112 1.42 -12.80 9.75
CA LEU A 112 2.19 -12.97 8.52
C LEU A 112 3.45 -13.82 8.77
N GLN A 113 4.14 -13.58 9.87
CA GLN A 113 5.37 -14.30 10.23
C GLN A 113 5.08 -15.77 10.59
N SER A 114 3.97 -16.06 11.28
CA SER A 114 3.55 -17.43 11.58
C SER A 114 3.25 -18.26 10.31
N ARG A 115 2.95 -17.57 9.19
CA ARG A 115 2.81 -18.20 7.85
C ARG A 115 4.14 -18.35 7.10
N GLY A 116 5.26 -18.11 7.75
CA GLY A 116 6.60 -18.22 7.16
C GLY A 116 7.04 -17.02 6.29
N ILE A 117 6.31 -15.91 6.33
CA ILE A 117 6.70 -14.71 5.58
C ILE A 117 7.87 -14.01 6.31
N ARG A 118 8.95 -13.73 5.58
CA ARG A 118 10.11 -13.02 6.13
C ARG A 118 9.71 -11.64 6.65
N LYS A 119 10.35 -11.16 7.71
CA LYS A 119 10.06 -9.89 8.39
C LYS A 119 10.03 -8.69 7.44
N GLU A 120 10.97 -8.63 6.49
CA GLU A 120 11.04 -7.54 5.50
C GLU A 120 9.85 -7.57 4.55
N MET A 121 9.44 -8.77 4.11
CA MET A 121 8.28 -8.94 3.23
C MET A 121 6.96 -8.67 3.97
N ALA A 122 6.87 -9.05 5.23
CA ALA A 122 5.73 -8.73 6.09
C ALA A 122 5.60 -7.21 6.27
N ARG A 123 6.72 -6.51 6.52
CA ARG A 123 6.76 -5.04 6.61
C ARG A 123 6.34 -4.36 5.31
N LEU A 124 6.81 -4.85 4.16
CA LEU A 124 6.39 -4.36 2.86
C LEU A 124 4.88 -4.57 2.63
N THR A 125 4.37 -5.73 3.03
CA THR A 125 2.93 -6.03 2.96
C THR A 125 2.12 -5.10 3.84
N LEU A 126 2.59 -4.79 5.04
CA LEU A 126 1.98 -3.80 5.92
C LEU A 126 2.01 -2.39 5.32
N ALA A 127 3.15 -1.98 4.72
CA ALA A 127 3.26 -0.68 4.06
C ALA A 127 2.24 -0.52 2.92
N ARG A 128 2.07 -1.55 2.09
CA ARG A 128 1.04 -1.60 1.03
C ARG A 128 -0.37 -1.48 1.60
N LYS A 129 -0.63 -2.14 2.73
CA LYS A 129 -1.92 -2.08 3.39
C LYS A 129 -2.21 -0.68 3.94
N ILE A 130 -1.25 -0.06 4.62
CA ILE A 130 -1.39 1.32 5.11
C ILE A 130 -1.64 2.30 3.95
N ALA A 131 -0.91 2.15 2.83
CA ALA A 131 -1.11 2.98 1.65
C ALA A 131 -2.52 2.81 1.04
N ALA A 132 -3.03 1.58 0.96
CA ALA A 132 -4.39 1.31 0.48
C ALA A 132 -5.45 1.91 1.40
N ILE A 133 -5.30 1.76 2.71
CA ILE A 133 -6.19 2.36 3.71
C ILE A 133 -6.19 3.89 3.59
N ALA A 134 -5.02 4.50 3.47
CA ALA A 134 -4.87 5.94 3.31
C ALA A 134 -5.61 6.44 2.06
N LEU A 135 -5.49 5.75 0.93
CA LEU A 135 -6.18 6.08 -0.30
C LEU A 135 -7.71 6.03 -0.15
N VAL A 136 -8.22 4.96 0.47
CA VAL A 136 -9.67 4.76 0.67
C VAL A 136 -10.24 5.79 1.63
N ILE A 137 -9.62 6.00 2.79
CA ILE A 137 -10.03 6.98 3.78
C ILE A 137 -10.08 8.39 3.18
N TRP A 138 -9.07 8.74 2.42
CA TRP A 138 -9.02 10.04 1.77
C TRP A 138 -10.10 10.19 0.69
N LYS A 139 -10.35 9.16 -0.14
CA LYS A 139 -11.42 9.20 -1.15
C LYS A 139 -12.81 9.29 -0.54
N LYS A 140 -13.07 8.50 0.52
CA LYS A 140 -14.38 8.48 1.18
C LYS A 140 -14.61 9.69 2.09
N GLY A 141 -13.55 10.36 2.55
CA GLY A 141 -13.66 11.45 3.52
C GLY A 141 -14.07 10.99 4.93
N GLU A 142 -13.89 9.70 5.24
CA GLU A 142 -14.21 9.08 6.52
C GLU A 142 -12.95 8.92 7.39
N LYS A 143 -13.12 8.91 8.72
CA LYS A 143 -12.02 8.60 9.62
C LYS A 143 -11.73 7.10 9.65
N PHE A 144 -10.51 6.74 10.05
CA PHE A 144 -10.12 5.36 10.26
C PHE A 144 -10.97 4.69 11.33
N ASP A 145 -11.48 3.51 11.02
CA ASP A 145 -12.26 2.68 11.95
C ASP A 145 -11.70 1.25 11.94
N LEU A 146 -11.25 0.80 13.10
CA LEU A 146 -10.73 -0.55 13.29
C LEU A 146 -11.77 -1.64 13.08
N GLN A 147 -13.04 -1.37 13.38
CA GLN A 147 -14.11 -2.37 13.26
C GLN A 147 -14.43 -2.66 11.79
N LYS A 148 -14.30 -1.67 10.91
CA LYS A 148 -14.46 -1.83 9.46
C LYS A 148 -13.30 -2.63 8.83
N LEU A 149 -12.17 -2.74 9.52
CA LEU A 149 -10.98 -3.48 9.09
C LEU A 149 -10.91 -4.82 9.82
N ASN A 150 -11.57 -5.82 9.28
CA ASN A 150 -11.52 -7.18 9.82
C ASN A 150 -10.13 -7.80 9.59
N TRP A 151 -9.18 -7.52 10.49
CA TRP A 151 -7.79 -7.97 10.40
C TRP A 151 -7.62 -9.47 10.61
N LYS A 152 -8.56 -10.09 11.31
CA LYS A 152 -8.44 -11.48 11.79
C LYS A 152 -8.88 -12.53 10.76
N THR A 153 -9.75 -12.19 9.81
CA THR A 153 -10.50 -13.20 9.09
C THR A 153 -10.20 -13.30 7.59
N TYR A 154 -9.49 -12.36 6.97
CA TYR A 154 -9.37 -12.38 5.52
C TYR A 154 -7.96 -12.70 5.03
N PRO A 155 -7.81 -13.74 4.18
CA PRO A 155 -6.61 -13.90 3.38
C PRO A 155 -6.46 -12.68 2.47
N PHE A 156 -5.21 -12.34 2.14
CA PHE A 156 -4.78 -11.18 1.35
C PHE A 156 -5.68 -10.88 0.11
N ARG A 157 -6.29 -11.90 -0.49
CA ARG A 157 -7.21 -11.77 -1.64
C ARG A 157 -8.56 -11.15 -1.31
N THR A 158 -9.10 -11.34 -0.11
CA THR A 158 -10.50 -10.95 0.22
C THR A 158 -10.63 -9.51 0.70
N ILE A 159 -9.61 -8.98 1.40
CA ILE A 159 -9.58 -7.55 1.79
C ILE A 159 -9.53 -6.65 0.54
N CYS A 160 -8.93 -7.16 -0.53
CA CYS A 160 -8.92 -6.50 -1.81
C CYS A 160 -10.32 -6.37 -2.44
N ARG A 161 -11.20 -7.37 -2.29
CA ARG A 161 -12.54 -7.34 -2.88
C ARG A 161 -13.51 -6.37 -2.20
N LEU A 162 -13.43 -6.21 -0.88
CA LEU A 162 -14.32 -5.27 -0.15
C LEU A 162 -14.07 -3.80 -0.50
N TYR A 163 -12.87 -3.48 -0.98
CA TYR A 163 -12.51 -2.13 -1.44
C TYR A 163 -12.39 -2.02 -2.96
N ASP A 164 -12.52 -3.10 -3.72
CA ASP A 164 -12.55 -3.10 -5.20
C ASP A 164 -14.00 -2.97 -5.74
N ALA A 165 -15.02 -3.12 -4.91
CA ALA A 165 -16.44 -3.03 -5.28
C ALA A 165 -17.01 -1.59 -5.17
N LEU A 166 -16.15 -0.59 -4.98
CA LEU A 166 -16.46 0.84 -4.97
C LEU A 166 -15.46 1.58 -5.88
#